data_a1fd497c2eba50d2dbbe14740c11de3c
#
_entry.id   a1fd497c2eba50d2dbbe14740c11de3c
#
_cell.length_a   1.000
_cell.length_b   1.000
_cell.length_c   1.000
_cell.angle_alpha   90.00
_cell.angle_beta   90.00
_cell.angle_gamma   90.00
#
_symmetry.space_group_name_H-M   'P 1'
#
loop_
_entity.id
_entity.type
_entity.pdbx_description
1 polymer ?
#
loop_
_entity_poly.entity_id
_entity_poly.type
_entity_poly.pdbx_seq_one_letter_code
_entity_poly.pdbx_strand_id
1 'polypeptide(L)'
;MTKIVYALFYAISLLPFRLLYCISDFEYFMMFHVIKYRRGIVRKNLTTSFPEKSAEEIAAIEKKFYRWFCDYFFEAVKLLSISDKELRRRFHVYNSEEVEKCFQEGQDVAAILGHYCNWEWLSCVGIELPKTRMMGLIYHPLYNKAFDELFKRIRSHEENGVPVPKKDILRYLVDYKRRDIRSIFGYISDQGPKWENIHLWLPFLNHPETPVFTGGERIMRKMNDAVFYVEMSRPKRGYYTATYKLITREPNTLPEHEITRRFFQMLEETIRKNPPYYLWTHNRWKRTREEFDKRYEVVKGKVVPKE
;
A
#
# COMPACT_ATOMS: atom_id res chain seq x y z
N MET A 1 -22.48 0.59 18.32
CA MET A 1 -21.73 1.53 17.41
C MET A 1 -21.12 0.82 16.21
N THR A 2 -20.30 -0.21 16.38
CA THR A 2 -19.64 -0.94 15.27
C THR A 2 -20.60 -1.53 14.25
N LYS A 3 -21.70 -2.17 14.72
CA LYS A 3 -22.73 -2.75 13.83
C LYS A 3 -23.46 -1.69 13.00
N ILE A 4 -23.75 -0.51 13.58
CA ILE A 4 -24.41 0.60 12.88
C ILE A 4 -23.50 1.18 11.79
N VAL A 5 -22.23 1.43 12.11
CA VAL A 5 -21.24 1.91 11.14
C VAL A 5 -21.09 0.91 9.98
N TYR A 6 -20.98 -0.38 10.28
CA TYR A 6 -20.93 -1.41 9.26
C TYR A 6 -22.20 -1.42 8.39
N ALA A 7 -23.40 -1.42 8.99
CA ALA A 7 -24.66 -1.43 8.24
C ALA A 7 -24.79 -0.22 7.31
N LEU A 8 -24.35 0.97 7.77
CA LEU A 8 -24.34 2.18 6.95
C LEU A 8 -23.42 2.02 5.73
N PHE A 9 -22.15 1.62 5.94
CA PHE A 9 -21.21 1.44 4.83
C PHE A 9 -21.59 0.28 3.92
N TYR A 10 -22.19 -0.78 4.45
CA TYR A 10 -22.73 -1.86 3.63
C TYR A 10 -23.90 -1.36 2.76
N ALA A 11 -24.84 -0.58 3.30
CA ALA A 11 -25.91 0.03 2.51
C ALA A 11 -25.36 0.96 1.41
N ILE A 12 -24.33 1.78 1.71
CA ILE A 12 -23.64 2.60 0.72
C ILE A 12 -23.01 1.72 -0.36
N SER A 13 -22.39 0.61 0.02
CA SER A 13 -21.73 -0.31 -0.92
C SER A 13 -22.70 -0.95 -1.93
N LEU A 14 -23.99 -1.08 -1.60
CA LEU A 14 -25.01 -1.62 -2.51
C LEU A 14 -25.31 -0.68 -3.69
N LEU A 15 -25.03 0.61 -3.56
CA LEU A 15 -25.25 1.58 -4.63
C LEU A 15 -24.43 1.23 -5.88
N PRO A 16 -24.97 1.43 -7.10
CA PRO A 16 -24.23 1.27 -8.32
C PRO A 16 -23.08 2.30 -8.39
N PHE A 17 -21.98 1.94 -9.07
CA PHE A 17 -20.80 2.82 -9.18
C PHE A 17 -21.13 4.25 -9.64
N ARG A 18 -22.11 4.42 -10.54
CA ARG A 18 -22.53 5.76 -11.00
C ARG A 18 -22.96 6.65 -9.84
N LEU A 19 -23.78 6.13 -8.92
CA LEU A 19 -24.24 6.89 -7.74
C LEU A 19 -23.11 7.10 -6.73
N LEU A 20 -22.27 6.09 -6.50
CA LEU A 20 -21.08 6.25 -5.66
C LEU A 20 -20.17 7.38 -6.19
N TYR A 21 -20.01 7.51 -7.49
CA TYR A 21 -19.22 8.59 -8.09
C TYR A 21 -19.90 9.96 -7.99
N CYS A 22 -21.21 10.05 -8.01
CA CYS A 22 -21.89 11.32 -7.70
C CYS A 22 -21.61 11.78 -6.26
N ILE A 23 -21.63 10.84 -5.30
CA ILE A 23 -21.28 11.14 -3.91
C ILE A 23 -19.80 11.52 -3.79
N SER A 24 -18.91 10.78 -4.45
CA SER A 24 -17.48 11.07 -4.49
C SER A 24 -17.16 12.45 -5.11
N ASP A 25 -17.86 12.84 -6.17
CA ASP A 25 -17.69 14.16 -6.79
C ASP A 25 -18.16 15.29 -5.87
N PHE A 26 -19.23 15.07 -5.09
CA PHE A 26 -19.65 15.99 -4.03
C PHE A 26 -18.62 16.06 -2.90
N GLU A 27 -18.12 14.92 -2.43
CA GLU A 27 -17.05 14.87 -1.41
C GLU A 27 -15.78 15.59 -1.89
N TYR A 28 -15.38 15.39 -3.16
CA TYR A 28 -14.28 16.11 -3.77
C TYR A 28 -14.50 17.63 -3.70
N PHE A 29 -15.70 18.11 -4.05
CA PHE A 29 -16.01 19.53 -3.93
C PHE A 29 -15.84 20.04 -2.50
N MET A 30 -16.38 19.30 -1.53
CA MET A 30 -16.26 19.65 -0.10
C MET A 30 -14.81 19.62 0.37
N MET A 31 -14.06 18.54 0.11
CA MET A 31 -12.70 18.37 0.59
C MET A 31 -11.71 19.34 -0.06
N PHE A 32 -11.85 19.59 -1.36
CA PHE A 32 -10.90 20.42 -2.10
C PHE A 32 -11.21 21.92 -1.99
N HIS A 33 -12.47 22.33 -2.11
CA HIS A 33 -12.84 23.74 -2.19
C HIS A 33 -13.24 24.33 -0.84
N VAL A 34 -13.99 23.58 0.00
CA VAL A 34 -14.55 24.08 1.26
C VAL A 34 -13.61 23.78 2.44
N ILE A 35 -13.39 22.51 2.76
CA ILE A 35 -12.61 22.07 3.93
C ILE A 35 -11.11 22.26 3.71
N LYS A 36 -10.65 22.16 2.46
CA LYS A 36 -9.24 22.24 2.04
C LYS A 36 -8.36 21.22 2.80
N TYR A 37 -8.88 19.99 2.95
CA TYR A 37 -8.27 18.93 3.76
C TYR A 37 -6.82 18.68 3.37
N ARG A 38 -5.89 18.96 4.28
CA ARG A 38 -4.43 18.77 4.12
C ARG A 38 -3.82 19.36 2.85
N ARG A 39 -4.44 20.34 2.21
CA ARG A 39 -3.94 20.93 0.93
C ARG A 39 -2.53 21.46 1.03
N GLY A 40 -2.14 22.10 2.15
CA GLY A 40 -0.77 22.57 2.36
C GLY A 40 0.25 21.42 2.33
N ILE A 41 -0.09 20.25 2.92
CA ILE A 41 0.77 19.05 2.90
C ILE A 41 0.87 18.50 1.48
N VAL A 42 -0.26 18.32 0.79
CA VAL A 42 -0.30 17.81 -0.58
C VAL A 42 0.50 18.70 -1.52
N ARG A 43 0.27 20.03 -1.46
CA ARG A 43 0.97 21.01 -2.28
C ARG A 43 2.48 20.97 -2.01
N LYS A 44 2.90 20.98 -0.73
CA LYS A 44 4.31 20.88 -0.34
C LYS A 44 4.94 19.61 -0.90
N ASN A 45 4.31 18.45 -0.65
CA ASN A 45 4.84 17.17 -1.11
C ASN A 45 5.01 17.13 -2.64
N LEU A 46 4.00 17.60 -3.40
CA LEU A 46 4.07 17.66 -4.86
C LEU A 46 5.19 18.58 -5.35
N THR A 47 5.24 19.82 -4.84
CA THR A 47 6.24 20.83 -5.26
C THR A 47 7.67 20.37 -4.97
N THR A 48 7.91 19.76 -3.80
CA THR A 48 9.26 19.28 -3.44
C THR A 48 9.65 17.98 -4.16
N SER A 49 8.67 17.16 -4.55
CA SER A 49 8.91 15.90 -5.28
C SER A 49 9.10 16.11 -6.80
N PHE A 50 8.55 17.19 -7.35
CA PHE A 50 8.58 17.51 -8.79
C PHE A 50 8.98 18.99 -9.02
N PRO A 51 10.21 19.38 -8.63
CA PRO A 51 10.65 20.75 -8.76
C PRO A 51 10.75 21.23 -10.22
N GLU A 52 10.80 20.27 -11.16
CA GLU A 52 10.82 20.54 -12.61
C GLU A 52 9.45 20.96 -13.17
N LYS A 53 8.36 20.76 -12.40
CA LYS A 53 6.99 21.05 -12.88
C LYS A 53 6.56 22.48 -12.54
N SER A 54 5.82 23.08 -13.47
CA SER A 54 5.24 24.40 -13.26
C SER A 54 4.17 24.41 -12.15
N ALA A 55 3.85 25.59 -11.63
CA ALA A 55 2.80 25.75 -10.62
C ALA A 55 1.43 25.27 -11.12
N GLU A 56 1.15 25.46 -12.42
CA GLU A 56 -0.08 25.02 -13.11
C GLU A 56 -0.14 23.51 -13.21
N GLU A 57 0.96 22.83 -13.55
CA GLU A 57 1.07 21.39 -13.59
C GLU A 57 0.86 20.78 -12.21
N ILE A 58 1.51 21.33 -11.18
CA ILE A 58 1.31 20.91 -9.78
C ILE A 58 -0.14 21.09 -9.35
N ALA A 59 -0.78 22.21 -9.70
CA ALA A 59 -2.20 22.42 -9.40
C ALA A 59 -3.12 21.44 -10.12
N ALA A 60 -2.79 21.07 -11.35
CA ALA A 60 -3.53 20.05 -12.11
C ALA A 60 -3.39 18.65 -11.50
N ILE A 61 -2.18 18.27 -11.06
CA ILE A 61 -1.92 17.02 -10.35
C ILE A 61 -2.69 16.99 -9.02
N GLU A 62 -2.65 18.09 -8.24
CA GLU A 62 -3.37 18.21 -6.97
C GLU A 62 -4.88 18.02 -7.16
N LYS A 63 -5.50 18.64 -8.16
CA LYS A 63 -6.93 18.46 -8.46
C LYS A 63 -7.27 17.02 -8.82
N LYS A 64 -6.46 16.38 -9.67
CA LYS A 64 -6.63 14.96 -10.06
C LYS A 64 -6.45 14.05 -8.84
N PHE A 65 -5.48 14.33 -7.97
CA PHE A 65 -5.25 13.60 -6.74
C PHE A 65 -6.50 13.60 -5.83
N TYR A 66 -7.11 14.76 -5.55
CA TYR A 66 -8.28 14.82 -4.66
C TYR A 66 -9.50 14.11 -5.26
N ARG A 67 -9.69 14.17 -6.59
CA ARG A 67 -10.77 13.41 -7.23
C ARG A 67 -10.56 11.91 -7.06
N TRP A 68 -9.33 11.42 -7.30
CA TRP A 68 -9.02 10.03 -7.08
C TRP A 68 -9.09 9.65 -5.61
N PHE A 69 -8.66 10.49 -4.69
CA PHE A 69 -8.64 10.22 -3.26
C PHE A 69 -10.06 10.04 -2.69
N CYS A 70 -11.03 10.82 -3.17
CA CYS A 70 -12.43 10.61 -2.84
C CYS A 70 -12.98 9.31 -3.47
N ASP A 71 -12.68 9.05 -4.76
CA ASP A 71 -13.06 7.80 -5.42
C ASP A 71 -12.52 6.57 -4.66
N TYR A 72 -11.25 6.60 -4.25
CA TYR A 72 -10.58 5.52 -3.52
C TYR A 72 -11.42 5.01 -2.35
N PHE A 73 -11.97 5.92 -1.54
CA PHE A 73 -12.75 5.53 -0.37
C PHE A 73 -14.03 4.78 -0.73
N PHE A 74 -14.83 5.32 -1.67
CA PHE A 74 -16.09 4.67 -2.08
C PHE A 74 -15.84 3.38 -2.86
N GLU A 75 -14.77 3.32 -3.64
CA GLU A 75 -14.37 2.10 -4.34
C GLU A 75 -13.87 1.02 -3.36
N ALA A 76 -13.20 1.39 -2.28
CA ALA A 76 -12.83 0.45 -1.20
C ALA A 76 -14.09 -0.05 -0.46
N VAL A 77 -15.02 0.85 -0.12
CA VAL A 77 -16.31 0.47 0.49
C VAL A 77 -17.12 -0.47 -0.41
N LYS A 78 -17.06 -0.27 -1.73
CA LYS A 78 -17.74 -1.14 -2.71
C LYS A 78 -17.31 -2.61 -2.62
N LEU A 79 -16.11 -2.91 -2.15
CA LEU A 79 -15.63 -4.29 -1.95
C LEU A 79 -16.50 -5.09 -0.96
N LEU A 80 -17.28 -4.44 -0.10
CA LEU A 80 -18.22 -5.12 0.80
C LEU A 80 -19.37 -5.83 0.08
N SER A 81 -19.69 -5.43 -1.16
CA SER A 81 -20.86 -5.96 -1.90
C SER A 81 -20.63 -6.13 -3.39
N ILE A 82 -19.42 -5.93 -3.88
CA ILE A 82 -19.10 -6.15 -5.29
C ILE A 82 -19.22 -7.64 -5.63
N SER A 83 -19.81 -7.98 -6.77
CA SER A 83 -19.82 -9.35 -7.25
C SER A 83 -18.50 -9.70 -7.96
N ASP A 84 -18.12 -10.98 -7.94
CA ASP A 84 -16.92 -11.48 -8.64
C ASP A 84 -16.94 -11.12 -10.12
N LYS A 85 -18.10 -11.19 -10.77
CA LYS A 85 -18.28 -10.79 -12.18
C LYS A 85 -17.89 -9.33 -12.40
N GLU A 86 -18.37 -8.42 -11.53
CA GLU A 86 -18.07 -6.99 -11.62
C GLU A 86 -16.60 -6.71 -11.25
N LEU A 87 -16.08 -7.41 -10.25
CA LEU A 87 -14.68 -7.33 -9.83
C LEU A 87 -13.73 -7.74 -10.98
N ARG A 88 -13.92 -8.93 -11.57
CA ARG A 88 -13.13 -9.40 -12.72
C ARG A 88 -13.21 -8.49 -13.94
N ARG A 89 -14.33 -7.78 -14.12
CA ARG A 89 -14.48 -6.77 -15.17
C ARG A 89 -13.65 -5.52 -14.94
N ARG A 90 -13.37 -5.17 -13.67
CA ARG A 90 -12.76 -3.90 -13.26
C ARG A 90 -11.34 -4.03 -12.76
N PHE A 91 -10.96 -5.20 -12.33
CA PHE A 91 -9.64 -5.46 -11.76
C PHE A 91 -8.99 -6.63 -12.49
N HIS A 92 -7.83 -6.36 -13.08
CA HIS A 92 -7.06 -7.37 -13.80
C HIS A 92 -5.68 -7.51 -13.17
N VAL A 93 -5.27 -8.76 -12.99
CA VAL A 93 -3.95 -9.11 -12.44
C VAL A 93 -3.09 -9.69 -13.57
N TYR A 94 -1.86 -9.22 -13.68
CA TYR A 94 -0.90 -9.67 -14.69
C TYR A 94 0.30 -10.32 -14.02
N ASN A 95 0.90 -11.28 -14.70
CA ASN A 95 2.07 -12.06 -14.27
C ASN A 95 1.81 -12.87 -12.99
N SER A 96 0.57 -13.26 -12.72
CA SER A 96 0.21 -14.14 -11.59
C SER A 96 0.77 -15.55 -11.77
N GLU A 97 1.04 -15.97 -13.01
CA GLU A 97 1.72 -17.20 -13.37
C GLU A 97 3.15 -17.28 -12.80
N GLU A 98 3.87 -16.17 -12.69
CA GLU A 98 5.20 -16.13 -12.08
C GLU A 98 5.13 -16.38 -10.56
N VAL A 99 4.06 -15.89 -9.92
CA VAL A 99 3.78 -16.14 -8.49
C VAL A 99 3.43 -17.63 -8.30
N GLU A 100 2.56 -18.20 -9.13
CA GLU A 100 2.18 -19.62 -9.03
C GLU A 100 3.38 -20.54 -9.29
N LYS A 101 4.28 -20.19 -10.20
CA LYS A 101 5.52 -20.92 -10.41
C LYS A 101 6.39 -20.99 -9.15
N CYS A 102 6.50 -19.88 -8.39
CA CYS A 102 7.19 -19.91 -7.10
C CYS A 102 6.53 -20.89 -6.13
N PHE A 103 5.20 -20.92 -6.05
CA PHE A 103 4.48 -21.88 -5.20
C PHE A 103 4.69 -23.33 -5.61
N GLN A 104 4.68 -23.63 -6.91
CA GLN A 104 4.95 -24.98 -7.44
C GLN A 104 6.37 -25.44 -7.11
N GLU A 105 7.32 -24.54 -7.08
CA GLU A 105 8.71 -24.79 -6.71
C GLU A 105 8.95 -24.75 -5.18
N GLY A 106 7.87 -24.69 -4.39
CA GLY A 106 7.93 -24.76 -2.92
C GLY A 106 8.34 -23.45 -2.23
N GLN A 107 8.32 -22.30 -2.94
CA GLN A 107 8.71 -21.01 -2.40
C GLN A 107 7.49 -20.15 -2.10
N ASP A 108 7.45 -19.52 -0.91
CA ASP A 108 6.46 -18.50 -0.54
C ASP A 108 6.80 -17.15 -1.16
N VAL A 109 5.81 -16.24 -1.19
CA VAL A 109 5.93 -14.96 -1.90
C VAL A 109 5.70 -13.78 -0.98
N ALA A 110 6.56 -12.78 -1.06
CA ALA A 110 6.36 -11.46 -0.50
C ALA A 110 6.01 -10.47 -1.61
N ALA A 111 4.80 -9.88 -1.54
CA ALA A 111 4.34 -8.84 -2.44
C ALA A 111 4.53 -7.47 -1.79
N ILE A 112 5.56 -6.70 -2.23
CA ILE A 112 5.83 -5.37 -1.69
C ILE A 112 5.16 -4.30 -2.56
N LEU A 113 4.53 -3.31 -1.93
CA LEU A 113 3.74 -2.28 -2.63
C LEU A 113 3.73 -0.95 -1.88
N GLY A 114 3.30 0.12 -2.56
CA GLY A 114 3.09 1.44 -1.98
C GLY A 114 1.60 1.79 -1.86
N HIS A 115 1.29 2.90 -1.14
CA HIS A 115 -0.04 3.50 -1.10
C HIS A 115 -0.32 4.22 -2.43
N TYR A 116 -0.46 3.44 -3.50
CA TYR A 116 -0.65 3.91 -4.86
C TYR A 116 -1.89 3.28 -5.49
N CYS A 117 -2.67 4.03 -6.27
CA CYS A 117 -3.96 3.61 -6.79
C CYS A 117 -4.89 3.11 -5.66
N ASN A 118 -5.79 2.18 -5.93
CA ASN A 118 -6.64 1.62 -4.89
C ASN A 118 -6.04 0.32 -4.32
N TRP A 119 -5.05 0.47 -3.43
CA TRP A 119 -4.37 -0.67 -2.79
C TRP A 119 -5.30 -1.59 -1.99
N GLU A 120 -6.50 -1.15 -1.59
CA GLU A 120 -7.48 -2.03 -0.93
C GLU A 120 -7.98 -3.12 -1.90
N TRP A 121 -8.04 -2.83 -3.21
CA TRP A 121 -8.41 -3.83 -4.22
C TRP A 121 -7.39 -4.95 -4.37
N LEU A 122 -6.16 -4.77 -3.90
CA LEU A 122 -5.18 -5.86 -3.84
C LEU A 122 -5.60 -6.96 -2.86
N SER A 123 -6.54 -6.71 -1.95
CA SER A 123 -7.15 -7.76 -1.14
C SER A 123 -7.94 -8.78 -1.98
N CYS A 124 -8.26 -8.42 -3.22
CA CYS A 124 -9.02 -9.26 -4.14
C CYS A 124 -8.15 -10.03 -5.15
N VAL A 125 -6.81 -9.92 -5.09
CA VAL A 125 -5.93 -10.73 -5.99
C VAL A 125 -6.10 -12.23 -5.77
N GLY A 126 -6.62 -12.64 -4.61
CA GLY A 126 -6.98 -14.03 -4.30
C GLY A 126 -8.02 -14.63 -5.25
N ILE A 127 -8.77 -13.79 -6.01
CA ILE A 127 -9.71 -14.27 -7.04
C ILE A 127 -9.00 -14.97 -8.21
N GLU A 128 -7.72 -14.64 -8.44
CA GLU A 128 -6.87 -15.24 -9.48
C GLU A 128 -5.98 -16.37 -8.93
N LEU A 129 -5.94 -16.57 -7.61
CA LEU A 129 -5.13 -17.61 -6.96
C LEU A 129 -5.97 -18.83 -6.63
N PRO A 130 -5.40 -20.06 -6.71
CA PRO A 130 -6.04 -21.24 -6.19
C PRO A 130 -6.43 -21.09 -4.72
N LYS A 131 -7.61 -21.57 -4.32
CA LYS A 131 -8.10 -21.45 -2.92
C LYS A 131 -7.22 -22.16 -1.88
N THR A 132 -6.32 -23.02 -2.31
CA THR A 132 -5.29 -23.67 -1.48
C THR A 132 -4.12 -22.75 -1.11
N ARG A 133 -4.02 -21.56 -1.72
CA ARG A 133 -3.00 -20.56 -1.43
C ARG A 133 -3.54 -19.54 -0.45
N MET A 134 -2.78 -19.22 0.59
CA MET A 134 -3.18 -18.23 1.59
C MET A 134 -2.63 -16.85 1.24
N MET A 135 -3.45 -15.82 1.44
CA MET A 135 -3.06 -14.43 1.21
C MET A 135 -3.07 -13.67 2.53
N GLY A 136 -1.89 -13.26 2.99
CA GLY A 136 -1.73 -12.44 4.20
C GLY A 136 -1.75 -10.96 3.88
N LEU A 137 -2.73 -10.23 4.41
CA LEU A 137 -2.88 -8.78 4.23
C LEU A 137 -2.40 -8.07 5.49
N ILE A 138 -1.15 -7.65 5.48
CA ILE A 138 -0.50 -7.04 6.64
C ILE A 138 -1.08 -5.64 6.89
N TYR A 139 -1.58 -5.40 8.10
CA TYR A 139 -2.14 -4.11 8.46
C TYR A 139 -1.74 -3.66 9.87
N HIS A 140 -1.85 -2.35 10.10
CA HIS A 140 -1.76 -1.77 11.44
C HIS A 140 -3.18 -1.57 11.98
N PRO A 141 -3.55 -2.19 13.13
CA PRO A 141 -4.87 -2.00 13.73
C PRO A 141 -5.19 -0.52 13.92
N LEU A 142 -6.39 -0.12 13.52
CA LEU A 142 -6.83 1.26 13.65
C LEU A 142 -7.29 1.55 15.08
N TYR A 143 -7.05 2.78 15.55
CA TYR A 143 -7.50 3.23 16.87
C TYR A 143 -9.04 3.15 17.02
N ASN A 144 -9.76 3.55 15.97
CA ASN A 144 -11.22 3.44 15.96
C ASN A 144 -11.64 2.00 15.61
N LYS A 145 -12.15 1.27 16.59
CA LYS A 145 -12.55 -0.14 16.46
C LYS A 145 -13.61 -0.39 15.38
N ALA A 146 -14.50 0.59 15.12
CA ALA A 146 -15.56 0.43 14.12
C ALA A 146 -14.95 0.46 12.70
N PHE A 147 -14.03 1.37 12.43
CA PHE A 147 -13.30 1.41 11.16
C PHE A 147 -12.31 0.25 11.02
N ASP A 148 -11.67 -0.18 12.12
CA ASP A 148 -10.79 -1.34 12.11
C ASP A 148 -11.55 -2.60 11.64
N GLU A 149 -12.73 -2.84 12.21
CA GLU A 149 -13.60 -3.96 11.82
C GLU A 149 -14.13 -3.82 10.39
N LEU A 150 -14.46 -2.61 9.96
CA LEU A 150 -14.91 -2.33 8.59
C LEU A 150 -13.81 -2.70 7.58
N PHE A 151 -12.57 -2.22 7.78
CA PHE A 151 -11.46 -2.51 6.88
C PHE A 151 -11.02 -3.97 6.92
N LYS A 152 -11.13 -4.66 8.06
CA LYS A 152 -10.94 -6.12 8.10
C LYS A 152 -11.90 -6.84 7.17
N ARG A 153 -13.18 -6.47 7.21
CA ARG A 153 -14.21 -7.09 6.33
C ARG A 153 -13.98 -6.77 4.86
N ILE A 154 -13.59 -5.53 4.53
CA ILE A 154 -13.19 -5.16 3.17
C ILE A 154 -12.06 -6.05 2.68
N ARG A 155 -11.06 -6.31 3.53
CA ARG A 155 -9.87 -7.11 3.21
C ARG A 155 -10.09 -8.62 3.29
N SER A 156 -11.21 -9.07 3.81
CA SER A 156 -11.62 -10.49 3.86
C SER A 156 -12.64 -10.82 2.77
N HIS A 157 -12.58 -10.14 1.61
CA HIS A 157 -13.45 -10.41 0.48
C HIS A 157 -13.27 -11.84 -0.05
N GLU A 158 -12.02 -12.28 -0.14
CA GLU A 158 -11.68 -13.64 -0.55
C GLU A 158 -11.57 -14.60 0.64
N GLU A 159 -12.03 -15.85 0.48
CA GLU A 159 -11.99 -16.87 1.53
C GLU A 159 -10.57 -17.20 2.00
N ASN A 160 -9.58 -17.11 1.11
CA ASN A 160 -8.16 -17.32 1.39
C ASN A 160 -7.42 -16.04 1.83
N GLY A 161 -8.12 -14.91 1.93
CA GLY A 161 -7.57 -13.62 2.38
C GLY A 161 -7.65 -13.47 3.90
N VAL A 162 -6.50 -13.31 4.56
CA VAL A 162 -6.43 -13.14 6.02
C VAL A 162 -5.82 -11.79 6.37
N PRO A 163 -6.56 -10.89 7.03
CA PRO A 163 -5.97 -9.66 7.58
C PRO A 163 -5.05 -10.01 8.76
N VAL A 164 -3.76 -9.70 8.62
CA VAL A 164 -2.71 -10.06 9.59
C VAL A 164 -2.19 -8.81 10.30
N PRO A 165 -2.37 -8.69 11.63
CA PRO A 165 -1.77 -7.60 12.37
C PRO A 165 -0.24 -7.61 12.24
N LYS A 166 0.36 -6.45 12.01
CA LYS A 166 1.82 -6.30 11.79
C LYS A 166 2.69 -7.04 12.83
N LYS A 167 2.27 -7.08 14.09
CA LYS A 167 3.00 -7.76 15.17
C LYS A 167 2.99 -9.30 15.08
N ASP A 168 2.01 -9.86 14.35
CA ASP A 168 1.76 -11.30 14.28
C ASP A 168 2.29 -11.96 13.00
N ILE A 169 2.89 -11.18 12.08
CA ILE A 169 3.33 -11.65 10.74
C ILE A 169 4.15 -12.95 10.83
N LEU A 170 5.22 -12.95 11.64
CA LEU A 170 6.11 -14.11 11.73
C LEU A 170 5.38 -15.36 12.22
N ARG A 171 4.38 -15.23 13.10
CA ARG A 171 3.59 -16.34 13.59
C ARG A 171 2.81 -17.00 12.44
N TYR A 172 2.15 -16.19 11.59
CA TYR A 172 1.40 -16.70 10.43
C TYR A 172 2.33 -17.34 9.40
N LEU A 173 3.44 -16.68 9.05
CA LEU A 173 4.40 -17.23 8.08
C LEU A 173 4.97 -18.56 8.53
N VAL A 174 5.37 -18.68 9.80
CA VAL A 174 5.91 -19.92 10.36
C VAL A 174 4.83 -21.02 10.43
N ASP A 175 3.59 -20.67 10.81
CA ASP A 175 2.48 -21.63 10.87
C ASP A 175 2.16 -22.20 9.48
N TYR A 176 2.02 -21.34 8.46
CA TYR A 176 1.75 -21.80 7.10
C TYR A 176 2.89 -22.67 6.55
N LYS A 177 4.14 -22.26 6.77
CA LYS A 177 5.31 -23.05 6.35
C LYS A 177 5.36 -24.42 7.01
N ARG A 178 5.05 -24.53 8.32
CA ARG A 178 4.98 -25.81 9.05
C ARG A 178 3.87 -26.72 8.55
N ARG A 179 2.77 -26.15 8.05
CA ARG A 179 1.62 -26.88 7.50
C ARG A 179 1.73 -27.12 6.00
N ASP A 180 2.86 -26.80 5.39
CA ASP A 180 3.10 -26.84 3.93
C ASP A 180 2.05 -26.08 3.10
N ILE A 181 1.52 -25.01 3.65
CA ILE A 181 0.57 -24.10 2.97
C ILE A 181 1.35 -22.98 2.32
N ARG A 182 1.34 -22.93 0.98
CA ARG A 182 1.96 -21.81 0.24
C ARG A 182 1.20 -20.53 0.45
N SER A 183 1.93 -19.43 0.62
CA SER A 183 1.34 -18.13 0.96
C SER A 183 1.99 -16.96 0.24
N ILE A 184 1.18 -15.93 0.01
CA ILE A 184 1.64 -14.61 -0.43
C ILE A 184 1.28 -13.55 0.62
N PHE A 185 2.25 -12.75 1.05
CA PHE A 185 2.02 -11.68 2.02
C PHE A 185 2.25 -10.30 1.42
N GLY A 186 1.25 -9.41 1.57
CA GLY A 186 1.30 -8.02 1.09
C GLY A 186 1.95 -7.09 2.09
N TYR A 187 3.05 -6.42 1.69
CA TYR A 187 3.82 -5.46 2.49
C TYR A 187 3.67 -4.05 1.92
N ILE A 188 2.85 -3.20 2.55
CA ILE A 188 2.78 -1.78 2.18
C ILE A 188 3.91 -1.05 2.92
N SER A 189 4.97 -0.62 2.22
CA SER A 189 6.25 -0.26 2.84
C SER A 189 6.73 1.18 2.56
N ASP A 190 5.93 2.03 1.93
CA ASP A 190 6.32 3.37 1.47
C ASP A 190 6.19 4.50 2.50
N GLN A 191 5.56 4.27 3.66
CA GLN A 191 5.44 5.29 4.70
C GLN A 191 6.70 5.41 5.57
N GLY A 192 6.84 6.53 6.28
CA GLY A 192 8.00 6.82 7.13
C GLY A 192 7.96 6.13 8.49
N PRO A 193 9.05 5.51 8.93
CA PRO A 193 9.17 4.95 10.27
C PRO A 193 9.13 6.03 11.36
N LYS A 194 8.87 5.63 12.61
CA LYS A 194 9.10 6.48 13.78
C LYS A 194 10.60 6.69 13.98
N TRP A 195 10.98 7.71 14.75
CA TRP A 195 12.38 8.07 14.97
C TRP A 195 13.25 6.89 15.40
N GLU A 196 12.79 6.14 16.37
CA GLU A 196 13.47 4.99 16.98
C GLU A 196 13.62 3.78 16.03
N ASN A 197 13.00 3.84 14.87
CA ASN A 197 12.99 2.77 13.85
C ASN A 197 13.61 3.21 12.52
N ILE A 198 14.33 4.35 12.50
CA ILE A 198 15.02 4.83 11.29
C ILE A 198 16.41 4.21 11.25
N HIS A 199 16.59 3.21 10.38
CA HIS A 199 17.89 2.54 10.19
C HIS A 199 18.46 2.78 8.79
N LEU A 200 17.67 3.32 7.87
CA LEU A 200 18.06 3.53 6.48
C LEU A 200 17.43 4.79 5.92
N TRP A 201 18.23 5.52 5.18
CA TRP A 201 17.83 6.69 4.40
C TRP A 201 18.12 6.40 2.92
N LEU A 202 17.15 6.67 2.05
CA LEU A 202 17.27 6.47 0.61
C LEU A 202 16.79 7.70 -0.15
N PRO A 203 17.32 7.98 -1.35
CA PRO A 203 16.70 8.95 -2.24
C PRO A 203 15.32 8.44 -2.70
N PHE A 204 14.32 9.34 -2.71
CA PHE A 204 12.97 9.05 -3.17
C PHE A 204 12.23 10.33 -3.56
N LEU A 205 11.77 10.44 -4.81
CA LEU A 205 10.99 11.57 -5.33
C LEU A 205 11.66 12.94 -5.07
N ASN A 206 12.86 13.12 -5.57
CA ASN A 206 13.67 14.34 -5.39
C ASN A 206 14.06 14.67 -3.92
N HIS A 207 13.84 13.76 -2.98
CA HIS A 207 14.32 13.90 -1.62
C HIS A 207 15.50 12.95 -1.42
N PRO A 208 16.74 13.47 -1.27
CA PRO A 208 17.95 12.64 -1.22
C PRO A 208 17.99 11.74 0.01
N GLU A 209 17.38 12.18 1.10
CA GLU A 209 17.37 11.49 2.39
C GLU A 209 15.95 11.26 2.88
N THR A 210 15.38 10.13 2.47
CA THR A 210 14.04 9.72 2.89
C THR A 210 14.16 8.53 3.84
N PRO A 211 13.65 8.63 5.11
CA PRO A 211 13.72 7.51 6.03
C PRO A 211 12.74 6.40 5.63
N VAL A 212 13.22 5.15 5.61
CA VAL A 212 12.45 4.00 5.13
C VAL A 212 12.39 2.85 6.14
N PHE A 213 11.34 2.02 6.04
CA PHE A 213 11.24 0.79 6.81
C PHE A 213 12.14 -0.30 6.23
N THR A 214 12.90 -0.98 7.10
CA THR A 214 13.74 -2.13 6.74
C THR A 214 13.20 -3.46 7.28
N GLY A 215 12.21 -3.42 8.16
CA GLY A 215 11.69 -4.60 8.86
C GLY A 215 11.05 -5.64 7.93
N GLY A 216 10.41 -5.19 6.83
CA GLY A 216 9.84 -6.08 5.82
C GLY A 216 10.92 -6.92 5.14
N GLU A 217 11.98 -6.29 4.64
CA GLU A 217 13.09 -6.99 4.00
C GLU A 217 13.74 -8.05 4.92
N ARG A 218 13.93 -7.74 6.21
CA ARG A 218 14.45 -8.72 7.18
C ARG A 218 13.57 -9.97 7.30
N ILE A 219 12.24 -9.79 7.24
CA ILE A 219 11.30 -10.92 7.26
C ILE A 219 11.40 -11.72 5.96
N MET A 220 11.37 -11.06 4.80
CA MET A 220 11.47 -11.68 3.49
C MET A 220 12.75 -12.54 3.37
N ARG A 221 13.89 -12.01 3.83
CA ARG A 221 15.17 -12.75 3.89
C ARG A 221 15.09 -13.95 4.83
N LYS A 222 14.58 -13.75 6.05
CA LYS A 222 14.44 -14.82 7.05
C LYS A 222 13.59 -15.99 6.56
N MET A 223 12.52 -15.68 5.82
CA MET A 223 11.59 -16.68 5.28
C MET A 223 12.08 -17.25 3.95
N ASN A 224 13.04 -16.61 3.29
CA ASN A 224 13.53 -16.91 1.94
C ASN A 224 12.43 -16.83 0.89
N ASP A 225 11.59 -15.79 1.00
CA ASP A 225 10.47 -15.56 0.10
C ASP A 225 10.95 -15.03 -1.27
N ALA A 226 10.28 -15.42 -2.34
CA ALA A 226 10.39 -14.71 -3.61
C ALA A 226 9.73 -13.34 -3.46
N VAL A 227 10.41 -12.27 -3.87
CA VAL A 227 9.94 -10.90 -3.65
C VAL A 227 9.50 -10.27 -4.96
N PHE A 228 8.25 -9.82 -5.00
CA PHE A 228 7.66 -9.11 -6.13
C PHE A 228 7.22 -7.71 -5.72
N TYR A 229 7.49 -6.73 -6.58
CA TYR A 229 6.82 -5.44 -6.52
C TYR A 229 5.45 -5.54 -7.21
N VAL A 230 4.41 -5.03 -6.57
CA VAL A 230 3.07 -4.97 -7.17
C VAL A 230 2.82 -3.57 -7.72
N GLU A 231 2.99 -3.42 -9.03
CA GLU A 231 2.69 -2.18 -9.72
C GLU A 231 1.19 -2.09 -10.00
N MET A 232 0.54 -1.07 -9.45
CA MET A 232 -0.85 -0.78 -9.78
C MET A 232 -0.96 0.28 -10.85
N SER A 233 -2.00 0.23 -11.67
CA SER A 233 -2.40 1.33 -12.55
C SER A 233 -3.91 1.53 -12.57
N ARG A 234 -4.35 2.72 -13.01
CA ARG A 234 -5.76 3.12 -13.14
C ARG A 234 -6.04 3.52 -14.58
N PRO A 235 -6.38 2.57 -15.47
CA PRO A 235 -6.67 2.87 -16.87
C PRO A 235 -7.82 3.86 -17.06
N LYS A 236 -8.85 3.75 -16.21
CA LYS A 236 -9.98 4.68 -16.14
C LYS A 236 -10.62 4.65 -14.76
N ARG A 237 -11.52 5.59 -14.47
CA ARG A 237 -12.24 5.67 -13.17
C ARG A 237 -12.92 4.34 -12.85
N GLY A 238 -12.58 3.76 -11.68
CA GLY A 238 -13.13 2.49 -11.20
C GLY A 238 -12.62 1.24 -11.91
N TYR A 239 -11.50 1.34 -12.60
CA TYR A 239 -10.82 0.21 -13.23
C TYR A 239 -9.34 0.24 -12.85
N TYR A 240 -8.84 -0.90 -12.43
CA TYR A 240 -7.47 -1.04 -11.95
C TYR A 240 -6.79 -2.26 -12.56
N THR A 241 -5.48 -2.19 -12.63
CA THR A 241 -4.63 -3.35 -12.91
C THR A 241 -3.58 -3.48 -11.84
N ALA A 242 -3.20 -4.71 -11.54
CA ALA A 242 -2.04 -5.04 -10.72
C ALA A 242 -1.09 -5.92 -11.54
N THR A 243 0.20 -5.59 -11.56
CA THR A 243 1.22 -6.37 -12.28
C THR A 243 2.29 -6.79 -11.29
N TYR A 244 2.52 -8.10 -11.18
CA TYR A 244 3.65 -8.62 -10.41
C TYR A 244 4.96 -8.43 -11.19
N LYS A 245 5.92 -7.75 -10.58
CA LYS A 245 7.27 -7.53 -11.12
C LYS A 245 8.29 -8.14 -10.18
N LEU A 246 9.02 -9.12 -10.65
CA LEU A 246 10.02 -9.82 -9.82
C LEU A 246 11.15 -8.85 -9.40
N ILE A 247 11.41 -8.79 -8.10
CA ILE A 247 12.60 -8.14 -7.53
C ILE A 247 13.72 -9.17 -7.39
N THR A 248 13.42 -10.32 -6.76
CA THR A 248 14.38 -11.43 -6.61
C THR A 248 13.65 -12.70 -6.16
N ARG A 249 14.17 -13.85 -6.56
CA ARG A 249 13.81 -15.15 -5.99
C ARG A 249 14.81 -15.61 -4.93
N GLU A 250 15.95 -14.92 -4.84
CA GLU A 250 17.05 -15.25 -3.94
C GLU A 250 17.36 -14.08 -3.01
N PRO A 251 16.48 -13.76 -2.04
CA PRO A 251 16.60 -12.56 -1.21
C PRO A 251 17.91 -12.53 -0.39
N ASN A 252 18.48 -13.70 -0.08
CA ASN A 252 19.69 -13.83 0.73
C ASN A 252 20.99 -13.64 -0.05
N THR A 253 20.98 -13.67 -1.38
CA THR A 253 22.15 -13.41 -2.23
C THR A 253 22.39 -11.92 -2.47
N LEU A 254 21.33 -11.09 -2.29
CA LEU A 254 21.43 -9.66 -2.49
C LEU A 254 22.13 -8.97 -1.31
N PRO A 255 22.84 -7.84 -1.53
CA PRO A 255 23.33 -6.98 -0.46
C PRO A 255 22.21 -6.55 0.50
N GLU A 256 22.57 -6.21 1.73
CA GLU A 256 21.61 -5.71 2.72
C GLU A 256 20.91 -4.43 2.21
N HIS A 257 19.61 -4.35 2.41
CA HIS A 257 18.73 -3.28 1.97
C HIS A 257 18.51 -3.13 0.46
N GLU A 258 19.06 -4.04 -0.36
CA GLU A 258 18.93 -3.97 -1.81
C GLU A 258 17.47 -4.20 -2.28
N ILE A 259 16.72 -5.08 -1.61
CA ILE A 259 15.27 -5.27 -1.89
C ILE A 259 14.52 -3.97 -1.64
N THR A 260 14.79 -3.31 -0.53
CA THR A 260 14.19 -2.02 -0.18
C THR A 260 14.55 -0.94 -1.20
N ARG A 261 15.82 -0.87 -1.66
CA ARG A 261 16.26 0.09 -2.70
C ARG A 261 15.51 -0.12 -4.01
N ARG A 262 15.47 -1.35 -4.51
CA ARG A 262 14.77 -1.69 -5.76
C ARG A 262 13.29 -1.39 -5.67
N PHE A 263 12.65 -1.69 -4.53
CA PHE A 263 11.24 -1.33 -4.30
C PHE A 263 11.02 0.17 -4.44
N PHE A 264 11.82 1.01 -3.77
CA PHE A 264 11.65 2.47 -3.84
C PHE A 264 11.93 3.02 -5.24
N GLN A 265 12.87 2.47 -5.98
CA GLN A 265 13.12 2.83 -7.38
C GLN A 265 11.91 2.51 -8.27
N MET A 266 11.38 1.29 -8.20
CA MET A 266 10.21 0.85 -8.97
C MET A 266 8.95 1.65 -8.60
N LEU A 267 8.76 1.94 -7.32
CA LEU A 267 7.64 2.77 -6.85
C LEU A 267 7.76 4.21 -7.35
N GLU A 268 8.97 4.79 -7.32
CA GLU A 268 9.22 6.14 -7.84
C GLU A 268 8.90 6.21 -9.34
N GLU A 269 9.36 5.24 -10.13
CA GLU A 269 9.02 5.15 -11.57
C GLU A 269 7.51 5.11 -11.79
N THR A 270 6.79 4.31 -10.98
CA THR A 270 5.32 4.21 -11.04
C THR A 270 4.66 5.56 -10.73
N ILE A 271 5.11 6.25 -9.68
CA ILE A 271 4.58 7.55 -9.27
C ILE A 271 4.88 8.62 -10.34
N ARG A 272 6.10 8.64 -10.90
CA ARG A 272 6.48 9.60 -11.94
C ARG A 272 5.65 9.45 -13.22
N LYS A 273 5.25 8.23 -13.57
CA LYS A 273 4.35 7.97 -14.72
C LYS A 273 2.96 8.60 -14.52
N ASN A 274 2.38 8.49 -13.32
CA ASN A 274 1.04 9.01 -13.01
C ASN A 274 0.99 9.56 -11.57
N PRO A 275 1.54 10.76 -11.32
CA PRO A 275 1.67 11.34 -9.98
C PRO A 275 0.36 11.47 -9.18
N PRO A 276 -0.83 11.71 -9.78
CA PRO A 276 -2.06 11.91 -9.03
C PRO A 276 -2.50 10.73 -8.15
N TYR A 277 -1.98 9.52 -8.36
CA TYR A 277 -2.49 8.31 -7.70
C TYR A 277 -1.66 7.83 -6.51
N TYR A 278 -0.71 8.65 -6.03
CA TYR A 278 0.03 8.40 -4.79
C TYR A 278 -0.60 9.10 -3.59
N LEU A 279 -0.43 8.57 -2.37
CA LEU A 279 -1.06 9.10 -1.15
C LEU A 279 -0.38 10.39 -0.66
N TRP A 280 -0.56 11.50 -1.38
CA TRP A 280 0.06 12.80 -1.08
C TRP A 280 -0.40 13.45 0.23
N THR A 281 -1.51 13.01 0.83
CA THR A 281 -1.96 13.49 2.15
C THR A 281 -1.07 13.00 3.29
N HIS A 282 -0.26 11.95 3.08
CA HIS A 282 0.69 11.52 4.09
C HIS A 282 1.86 12.50 4.19
N ASN A 283 2.15 13.02 5.40
CA ASN A 283 3.31 13.90 5.63
C ASN A 283 4.59 13.07 5.65
N ARG A 284 5.03 12.63 4.44
CA ARG A 284 6.07 11.61 4.24
C ARG A 284 7.44 12.06 4.74
N TRP A 285 7.79 13.32 4.47
CA TRP A 285 9.11 13.89 4.73
C TRP A 285 9.14 14.78 5.98
N LYS A 286 8.28 14.50 6.98
CA LYS A 286 8.26 15.24 8.25
C LYS A 286 9.45 14.97 9.16
N ARG A 287 10.20 13.89 8.90
CA ARG A 287 11.41 13.54 9.65
C ARG A 287 12.60 13.73 8.72
N THR A 288 13.44 14.72 9.03
CA THR A 288 14.65 15.04 8.28
C THR A 288 15.88 14.37 8.89
N ARG A 289 16.90 14.14 8.08
CA ARG A 289 18.18 13.60 8.55
C ARG A 289 18.85 14.55 9.54
N GLU A 290 18.81 15.84 9.27
CA GLU A 290 19.35 16.88 10.16
C GLU A 290 18.71 16.81 11.57
N GLU A 291 17.39 16.69 11.65
CA GLU A 291 16.70 16.59 12.95
C GLU A 291 16.99 15.25 13.63
N PHE A 292 17.15 14.16 12.85
CA PHE A 292 17.57 12.87 13.38
C PHE A 292 18.96 12.95 14.01
N ASP A 293 19.94 13.49 13.27
CA ASP A 293 21.33 13.58 13.72
C ASP A 293 21.53 14.52 14.93
N LYS A 294 20.62 15.49 15.13
CA LYS A 294 20.59 16.33 16.36
C LYS A 294 20.08 15.57 17.58
N ARG A 295 19.14 14.64 17.41
CA ARG A 295 18.36 14.05 18.52
C ARG A 295 18.66 12.59 18.80
N TYR A 296 19.20 11.88 17.82
CA TYR A 296 19.38 10.43 17.87
C TYR A 296 20.73 10.01 17.33
N GLU A 297 21.20 8.86 17.79
CA GLU A 297 22.36 8.16 17.26
C GLU A 297 22.10 6.66 17.17
N VAL A 298 22.97 5.94 16.43
CA VAL A 298 22.88 4.48 16.30
C VAL A 298 23.97 3.83 17.11
N VAL A 299 23.59 3.20 18.21
CA VAL A 299 24.50 2.47 19.10
C VAL A 299 24.22 0.97 19.00
N LYS A 300 25.19 0.18 18.56
CA LYS A 300 25.06 -1.28 18.39
C LYS A 300 23.80 -1.69 17.57
N GLY A 301 23.51 -0.96 16.49
CA GLY A 301 22.35 -1.21 15.63
C GLY A 301 20.99 -0.76 16.18
N LYS A 302 20.95 -0.09 17.32
CA LYS A 302 19.73 0.49 17.89
C LYS A 302 19.79 2.01 17.82
N VAL A 303 18.66 2.61 17.46
CA VAL A 303 18.49 4.07 17.48
C VAL A 303 18.16 4.48 18.90
N VAL A 304 19.00 5.33 19.50
CA VAL A 304 18.82 5.86 20.86
C VAL A 304 18.82 7.39 20.84
N PRO A 305 18.09 8.06 21.74
CA PRO A 305 18.21 9.49 21.91
C PRO A 305 19.63 9.86 22.33
N LYS A 306 20.16 10.99 21.83
CA LYS A 306 21.38 11.62 22.36
C LYS A 306 21.11 12.24 23.73
N GLU A 307 22.10 12.18 24.61
CA GLU A 307 22.07 12.85 25.89
C GLU A 307 22.09 14.37 25.76
#